data_ab052d7e4e65d2ba5f1463dcc4ff3fd2
#
_entry.id   ab052d7e4e65d2ba5f1463dcc4ff3fd2
#
_cell.length_a   1.000
_cell.length_b   1.000
_cell.length_c   1.000
_cell.angle_alpha   90.00
_cell.angle_beta   90.00
_cell.angle_gamma   90.00
#
_symmetry.space_group_name_H-M   'P 1'
#
loop_
_entity.id
_entity.type
_entity.pdbx_description
1 polymer ?
#
loop_
_entity_poly.entity_id
_entity_poly.type
_entity_poly.pdbx_seq_one_letter_code
_entity_poly.pdbx_strand_id
1 'polypeptide(L)'
;MTNEEIKSMDFEKFRTQVENMKEVHKITADGTEMYGLYKHDVVYVNRDGIKRTLQMIVPETNSEEQKTYPAILYVQGSAWRKQDNYKRLGAMADLASRGFVTAILQYRESGLATFPAPVQDAKTGVRFLRKHAKEYKINSDEIFIMGDSSGGNTAFLAGVTADQDLMDTDVYGEYSCKVKAIVDFYGVSCVQIKEDFPTTLNQGEPDSPEGMLIGGKNVYDHPELSGLVTCMNYVKKDVLMPPVLLMHGLADDLVAPEQSIR
;
A
#
# COMPACT_ATOMS: atom_id res chain seq x y z
N MET A 1 30.74 14.12 29.97
CA MET A 1 29.91 15.17 30.57
C MET A 1 28.77 14.52 31.32
N THR A 2 28.55 14.90 32.55
CA THR A 2 27.40 14.47 33.35
C THR A 2 26.18 15.34 33.03
N ASN A 3 24.98 14.89 33.39
CA ASN A 3 23.76 15.69 33.24
C ASN A 3 23.81 17.02 33.99
N GLU A 4 24.54 17.10 35.09
CA GLU A 4 24.72 18.35 35.86
C GLU A 4 25.69 19.32 35.16
N GLU A 5 26.77 18.81 34.56
CA GLU A 5 27.65 19.61 33.73
C GLU A 5 26.93 20.21 32.52
N ILE A 6 26.07 19.43 31.85
CA ILE A 6 25.26 19.91 30.72
C ILE A 6 24.30 21.01 31.19
N LYS A 7 23.59 20.81 32.33
CA LYS A 7 22.66 21.80 32.87
C LYS A 7 23.32 23.11 33.31
N SER A 8 24.63 23.05 33.68
CA SER A 8 25.40 24.22 34.09
C SER A 8 26.05 24.97 32.92
N MET A 9 25.91 24.49 31.68
CA MET A 9 26.52 25.17 30.53
C MET A 9 25.83 26.50 30.25
N ASP A 10 26.62 27.54 30.05
CA ASP A 10 26.15 28.84 29.60
C ASP A 10 25.90 28.82 28.09
N PHE A 11 24.70 28.36 27.68
CA PHE A 11 24.31 28.26 26.29
C PHE A 11 24.24 29.63 25.60
N GLU A 12 23.97 30.73 26.31
CA GLU A 12 23.93 32.08 25.74
C GLU A 12 25.35 32.54 25.36
N LYS A 13 26.33 32.25 26.19
CA LYS A 13 27.74 32.51 25.86
C LYS A 13 28.22 31.72 24.66
N PHE A 14 27.86 30.42 24.60
CA PHE A 14 28.19 29.56 23.47
C PHE A 14 27.52 30.06 22.18
N ARG A 15 26.24 30.41 22.24
CA ARG A 15 25.46 30.98 21.14
C ARG A 15 26.11 32.24 20.60
N THR A 16 26.53 33.18 21.49
CA THR A 16 27.21 34.40 21.11
C THR A 16 28.55 34.13 20.42
N GLN A 17 29.31 33.13 20.90
CA GLN A 17 30.54 32.71 20.24
C GLN A 17 30.32 32.21 18.82
N VAL A 18 29.32 31.32 18.62
CA VAL A 18 28.96 30.75 17.30
C VAL A 18 28.45 31.86 16.38
N GLU A 19 27.66 32.82 16.88
CA GLU A 19 27.15 33.94 16.11
C GLU A 19 28.22 34.87 15.55
N ASN A 20 29.37 34.94 16.21
CA ASN A 20 30.51 35.75 15.79
C ASN A 20 31.47 35.02 14.84
N MET A 21 31.26 33.72 14.55
CA MET A 21 32.10 32.98 13.62
C MET A 21 31.73 33.33 12.16
N LYS A 22 32.72 33.72 11.37
CA LYS A 22 32.54 34.21 9.99
C LYS A 22 32.10 33.11 8.98
N GLU A 23 32.34 31.83 9.32
CA GLU A 23 32.12 30.67 8.43
C GLU A 23 30.92 29.82 8.85
N VAL A 24 30.06 30.33 9.72
CA VAL A 24 28.90 29.61 10.20
C VAL A 24 27.65 30.00 9.37
N HIS A 25 27.04 29.01 8.71
CA HIS A 25 25.76 29.17 8.09
C HIS A 25 24.64 28.92 9.11
N LYS A 26 23.84 29.94 9.37
CA LYS A 26 22.67 29.81 10.25
C LYS A 26 21.50 29.14 9.47
N ILE A 27 21.02 28.03 9.99
CA ILE A 27 19.81 27.39 9.52
C ILE A 27 18.74 27.61 10.59
N THR A 28 17.65 28.21 10.21
CA THR A 28 16.47 28.36 11.10
C THR A 28 15.57 27.16 10.91
N ALA A 29 15.38 26.38 11.96
CA ALA A 29 14.34 25.36 12.02
C ALA A 29 13.12 25.99 12.70
N ASP A 30 12.03 26.14 11.98
CA ASP A 30 10.78 26.74 12.50
C ASP A 30 9.84 25.69 13.13
N GLY A 31 10.23 24.42 13.08
CA GLY A 31 9.48 23.30 13.64
C GLY A 31 8.26 22.88 12.77
N THR A 32 8.10 23.47 11.60
CA THR A 32 6.99 23.13 10.68
C THR A 32 7.33 22.02 9.70
N GLU A 33 8.62 21.67 9.62
CA GLU A 33 9.06 20.59 8.73
C GLU A 33 8.39 19.26 9.10
N MET A 34 7.87 18.61 8.08
CA MET A 34 7.25 17.30 8.22
C MET A 34 8.27 16.21 7.91
N TYR A 35 8.35 15.23 8.78
CA TYR A 35 9.19 14.05 8.61
C TYR A 35 8.40 12.77 8.82
N GLY A 36 8.91 11.64 8.36
CA GLY A 36 8.26 10.35 8.51
C GLY A 36 8.79 9.57 9.70
N LEU A 37 7.93 9.19 10.63
CA LEU A 37 8.27 8.26 11.72
C LEU A 37 7.99 6.83 11.27
N TYR A 38 9.06 6.04 11.07
CA TYR A 38 8.94 4.66 10.64
C TYR A 38 8.54 3.73 11.79
N LYS A 39 7.50 2.95 11.54
CA LYS A 39 6.98 1.87 12.41
C LYS A 39 7.15 0.55 11.65
N HIS A 40 8.18 -0.20 12.02
CA HIS A 40 8.47 -1.48 11.34
C HIS A 40 7.61 -2.62 11.88
N ASP A 41 7.29 -3.56 11.02
CA ASP A 41 6.68 -4.86 11.33
C ASP A 41 5.41 -4.78 12.20
N VAL A 42 4.58 -3.77 11.94
CA VAL A 42 3.30 -3.60 12.62
C VAL A 42 2.38 -4.78 12.27
N VAL A 43 2.10 -5.65 13.22
CA VAL A 43 1.27 -6.83 13.00
C VAL A 43 -0.18 -6.40 12.81
N TYR A 44 -0.72 -6.57 11.60
CA TYR A 44 -2.12 -6.24 11.31
C TYR A 44 -3.05 -7.45 11.41
N VAL A 45 -2.52 -8.66 11.24
CA VAL A 45 -3.28 -9.91 11.40
C VAL A 45 -2.37 -11.06 11.81
N ASN A 46 -2.93 -12.01 12.59
CA ASN A 46 -2.33 -13.30 12.87
C ASN A 46 -3.33 -14.38 12.44
N ARG A 47 -2.98 -15.17 11.43
CA ARG A 47 -3.77 -16.29 10.93
C ARG A 47 -2.97 -17.57 11.17
N ASP A 48 -3.56 -18.52 11.87
CA ASP A 48 -2.96 -19.83 12.13
C ASP A 48 -1.53 -19.77 12.71
N GLY A 49 -1.28 -18.78 13.58
CA GLY A 49 0.04 -18.52 14.16
C GLY A 49 1.02 -17.76 13.27
N ILE A 50 0.65 -17.45 12.02
CA ILE A 50 1.48 -16.70 11.07
C ILE A 50 1.09 -15.22 11.10
N LYS A 51 2.01 -14.39 11.61
CA LYS A 51 1.84 -12.94 11.63
C LYS A 51 2.07 -12.35 10.24
N ARG A 52 1.21 -11.41 9.82
CA ARG A 52 1.39 -10.54 8.66
C ARG A 52 1.55 -9.12 9.14
N THR A 53 2.43 -8.40 8.48
CA THR A 53 2.87 -7.08 8.94
C THR A 53 2.63 -5.97 7.92
N LEU A 54 2.62 -4.75 8.44
CA LEU A 54 2.71 -3.51 7.68
C LEU A 54 4.05 -2.85 7.99
N GLN A 55 4.67 -2.26 6.97
CA GLN A 55 5.73 -1.27 7.17
C GLN A 55 5.06 0.10 7.08
N MET A 56 4.98 0.83 8.19
CA MET A 56 4.23 2.07 8.23
C MET A 56 5.16 3.27 8.41
N ILE A 57 4.82 4.39 7.76
CA ILE A 57 5.49 5.67 8.01
C ILE A 57 4.39 6.68 8.33
N VAL A 58 4.49 7.25 9.53
CA VAL A 58 3.51 8.22 10.05
C VAL A 58 4.12 9.62 9.96
N PRO A 59 3.44 10.60 9.34
CA PRO A 59 3.89 11.99 9.37
C PRO A 59 4.00 12.52 10.80
N GLU A 60 5.08 13.22 11.06
CA GLU A 60 5.33 13.87 12.34
C GLU A 60 5.86 15.30 12.10
N THR A 61 5.51 16.22 12.98
CA THR A 61 6.02 17.59 13.01
C THR A 61 6.35 17.96 14.45
N ASN A 62 7.19 18.94 14.65
CA ASN A 62 7.46 19.50 15.97
C ASN A 62 6.35 20.46 16.45
N SER A 63 5.24 20.61 15.69
CA SER A 63 4.09 21.41 16.07
C SER A 63 3.28 20.70 17.15
N GLU A 64 2.77 21.47 18.12
CA GLU A 64 1.87 20.96 19.16
C GLU A 64 0.46 20.62 18.61
N GLU A 65 0.15 20.98 17.36
CA GLU A 65 -1.14 20.74 16.75
C GLU A 65 -1.34 19.26 16.45
N GLN A 66 -2.36 18.67 17.04
CA GLN A 66 -2.75 17.28 16.76
C GLN A 66 -3.48 17.21 15.40
N LYS A 67 -2.76 16.84 14.35
CA LYS A 67 -3.31 16.63 13.01
C LYS A 67 -3.58 15.15 12.74
N THR A 68 -4.64 14.87 11.98
CA THR A 68 -4.83 13.58 11.33
C THR A 68 -4.52 13.72 9.85
N TYR A 69 -4.08 12.62 9.23
CA TYR A 69 -3.59 12.59 7.86
C TYR A 69 -4.36 11.55 7.05
N PRO A 70 -4.55 11.75 5.74
CA PRO A 70 -4.99 10.69 4.85
C PRO A 70 -4.00 9.52 4.90
N ALA A 71 -4.50 8.30 4.68
CA ALA A 71 -3.66 7.11 4.69
C ALA A 71 -3.64 6.41 3.33
N ILE A 72 -2.50 5.84 2.97
CA ILE A 72 -2.31 5.03 1.77
C ILE A 72 -1.89 3.63 2.19
N LEU A 73 -2.72 2.63 1.87
CA LEU A 73 -2.33 1.24 1.92
C LEU A 73 -1.70 0.85 0.57
N TYR A 74 -0.41 0.58 0.56
CA TYR A 74 0.31 0.16 -0.64
C TYR A 74 0.42 -1.36 -0.71
N VAL A 75 -0.08 -1.92 -1.81
CA VAL A 75 -0.03 -3.35 -2.15
C VAL A 75 1.07 -3.55 -3.19
N GLN A 76 2.16 -4.16 -2.77
CA GLN A 76 3.33 -4.33 -3.63
C GLN A 76 3.11 -5.39 -4.70
N GLY A 77 3.52 -5.10 -5.94
CA GLY A 77 3.65 -6.07 -7.00
C GLY A 77 4.78 -7.06 -6.74
N SER A 78 4.47 -8.35 -6.87
CA SER A 78 5.42 -9.44 -6.67
C SER A 78 5.06 -10.68 -7.50
N ALA A 79 4.20 -10.53 -8.52
CA ALA A 79 3.58 -11.66 -9.20
C ALA A 79 2.83 -12.58 -8.23
N TRP A 80 2.17 -12.01 -7.24
CA TRP A 80 1.53 -12.67 -6.08
C TRP A 80 2.44 -13.66 -5.33
N ARG A 81 3.76 -13.53 -5.48
CA ARG A 81 4.78 -14.28 -4.74
C ARG A 81 5.17 -13.52 -3.48
N LYS A 82 6.18 -14.02 -2.78
CA LYS A 82 6.71 -13.36 -1.57
C LYS A 82 7.14 -11.93 -1.87
N GLN A 83 6.64 -10.99 -1.07
CA GLN A 83 6.96 -9.58 -1.20
C GLN A 83 8.27 -9.23 -0.49
N ASP A 84 8.99 -8.24 -1.02
CA ASP A 84 10.02 -7.51 -0.30
C ASP A 84 9.40 -6.24 0.30
N ASN A 85 8.94 -6.34 1.53
CA ASN A 85 8.19 -5.27 2.22
C ASN A 85 9.00 -3.99 2.43
N TYR A 86 10.32 -4.04 2.22
CA TYR A 86 11.21 -2.91 2.45
C TYR A 86 11.58 -2.15 1.16
N LYS A 87 11.34 -2.74 0.01
CA LYS A 87 11.77 -2.22 -1.30
C LYS A 87 11.28 -0.81 -1.62
N ARG A 88 10.07 -0.45 -1.17
CA ARG A 88 9.41 0.83 -1.49
C ARG A 88 9.46 1.86 -0.35
N LEU A 89 10.20 1.62 0.72
CA LEU A 89 10.25 2.51 1.89
C LEU A 89 10.63 3.96 1.53
N GLY A 90 11.58 4.17 0.61
CA GLY A 90 11.97 5.52 0.19
C GLY A 90 10.81 6.29 -0.45
N ALA A 91 10.07 5.67 -1.39
CA ALA A 91 8.91 6.29 -2.02
C ALA A 91 7.78 6.54 -1.00
N MET A 92 7.58 5.64 -0.04
CA MET A 92 6.59 5.81 1.02
C MET A 92 6.99 6.93 1.99
N ALA A 93 8.28 7.10 2.28
CA ALA A 93 8.78 8.21 3.09
C ALA A 93 8.55 9.57 2.40
N ASP A 94 8.72 9.63 1.08
CA ASP A 94 8.40 10.82 0.28
C ASP A 94 6.93 11.22 0.40
N LEU A 95 6.01 10.25 0.34
CA LEU A 95 4.59 10.50 0.55
C LEU A 95 4.29 10.91 2.00
N ALA A 96 4.99 10.34 2.98
CA ALA A 96 4.83 10.71 4.37
C ALA A 96 5.28 12.15 4.64
N SER A 97 6.37 12.62 4.03
CA SER A 97 6.79 14.02 4.11
C SER A 97 5.81 15.01 3.47
N ARG A 98 4.88 14.50 2.67
CA ARG A 98 3.78 15.26 2.04
C ARG A 98 2.46 15.16 2.81
N GLY A 99 2.47 14.53 3.99
CA GLY A 99 1.31 14.45 4.86
C GLY A 99 0.40 13.24 4.64
N PHE A 100 0.93 12.11 4.20
CA PHE A 100 0.20 10.85 4.12
C PHE A 100 0.75 9.84 5.13
N VAL A 101 -0.11 9.19 5.90
CA VAL A 101 0.29 7.94 6.56
C VAL A 101 0.42 6.88 5.48
N THR A 102 1.56 6.23 5.38
CA THR A 102 1.78 5.17 4.40
C THR A 102 1.97 3.82 5.08
N ALA A 103 1.45 2.76 4.46
CA ALA A 103 1.54 1.40 4.97
C ALA A 103 1.77 0.42 3.81
N ILE A 104 2.92 -0.27 3.79
CA ILE A 104 3.23 -1.33 2.83
C ILE A 104 2.67 -2.64 3.39
N LEU A 105 1.78 -3.28 2.63
CA LEU A 105 1.09 -4.49 3.02
C LEU A 105 1.92 -5.74 2.70
N GLN A 106 2.15 -6.58 3.70
CA GLN A 106 2.53 -7.98 3.49
C GLN A 106 1.26 -8.83 3.37
N TYR A 107 0.98 -9.36 2.18
CA TYR A 107 -0.17 -10.23 1.95
C TYR A 107 0.26 -11.70 1.77
N ARG A 108 -0.68 -12.64 1.86
CA ARG A 108 -0.43 -14.06 1.60
C ARG A 108 -0.06 -14.29 0.13
N GLU A 109 1.10 -14.86 -0.09
CA GLU A 109 1.59 -15.26 -1.41
C GLU A 109 0.89 -16.52 -1.92
N SER A 110 0.84 -16.70 -3.24
CA SER A 110 0.15 -17.83 -3.91
C SER A 110 0.65 -19.21 -3.46
N GLY A 111 1.92 -19.32 -2.99
CA GLY A 111 2.47 -20.55 -2.42
C GLY A 111 1.91 -20.93 -1.05
N LEU A 112 1.27 -19.98 -0.37
CA LEU A 112 0.66 -20.19 0.96
C LEU A 112 -0.86 -20.21 0.89
N ALA A 113 -1.45 -19.38 0.04
CA ALA A 113 -2.90 -19.31 -0.12
C ALA A 113 -3.25 -18.75 -1.51
N THR A 114 -4.19 -19.40 -2.17
CA THR A 114 -4.68 -18.98 -3.48
C THR A 114 -5.66 -17.81 -3.38
N PHE A 115 -6.08 -17.28 -4.53
CA PHE A 115 -7.19 -16.34 -4.60
C PHE A 115 -8.40 -16.88 -3.81
N PRO A 116 -9.10 -16.04 -3.01
CA PRO A 116 -9.00 -14.59 -2.92
C PRO A 116 -8.07 -14.06 -1.80
N ALA A 117 -7.15 -14.86 -1.27
CA ALA A 117 -6.36 -14.53 -0.09
C ALA A 117 -5.63 -13.16 -0.14
N PRO A 118 -4.97 -12.75 -1.24
CA PRO A 118 -4.35 -11.42 -1.31
C PRO A 118 -5.36 -10.27 -1.17
N VAL A 119 -6.55 -10.41 -1.77
CA VAL A 119 -7.62 -9.40 -1.68
C VAL A 119 -8.19 -9.32 -0.26
N GLN A 120 -8.40 -10.46 0.38
CA GLN A 120 -8.82 -10.54 1.79
C GLN A 120 -7.83 -9.85 2.72
N ASP A 121 -6.53 -10.04 2.48
CA ASP A 121 -5.48 -9.42 3.28
C ASP A 121 -5.44 -7.90 3.05
N ALA A 122 -5.65 -7.43 1.82
CA ALA A 122 -5.76 -6.01 1.50
C ALA A 122 -6.97 -5.36 2.19
N LYS A 123 -8.15 -5.98 2.14
CA LYS A 123 -9.35 -5.53 2.88
C LYS A 123 -9.10 -5.49 4.38
N THR A 124 -8.45 -6.52 4.93
CA THR A 124 -8.06 -6.56 6.35
C THR A 124 -7.11 -5.42 6.70
N GLY A 125 -6.13 -5.10 5.82
CA GLY A 125 -5.22 -3.99 5.98
C GLY A 125 -5.94 -2.63 6.04
N VAL A 126 -6.92 -2.39 5.16
CA VAL A 126 -7.76 -1.18 5.19
C VAL A 126 -8.53 -1.07 6.50
N ARG A 127 -9.15 -2.16 6.95
CA ARG A 127 -9.88 -2.22 8.23
C ARG A 127 -8.96 -1.98 9.42
N PHE A 128 -7.76 -2.54 9.41
CA PHE A 128 -6.75 -2.30 10.44
C PHE A 128 -6.39 -0.82 10.54
N LEU A 129 -6.11 -0.15 9.43
CA LEU A 129 -5.80 1.28 9.42
C LEU A 129 -6.96 2.10 9.98
N ARG A 130 -8.21 1.75 9.63
CA ARG A 130 -9.41 2.43 10.15
C ARG A 130 -9.62 2.19 11.64
N LYS A 131 -9.45 0.97 12.12
CA LYS A 131 -9.54 0.62 13.54
C LYS A 131 -8.51 1.37 14.38
N HIS A 132 -7.28 1.46 13.90
CA HIS A 132 -6.15 2.08 14.58
C HIS A 132 -5.91 3.54 14.16
N ALA A 133 -6.93 4.20 13.58
CA ALA A 133 -6.80 5.54 13.03
C ALA A 133 -6.28 6.56 14.06
N LYS A 134 -6.77 6.49 15.30
CA LYS A 134 -6.30 7.37 16.39
C LYS A 134 -4.83 7.14 16.73
N GLU A 135 -4.39 5.89 16.78
CA GLU A 135 -3.02 5.49 17.14
C GLU A 135 -2.00 5.99 16.12
N TYR A 136 -2.34 5.92 14.82
CA TYR A 136 -1.46 6.30 13.72
C TYR A 136 -1.80 7.66 13.10
N LYS A 137 -2.58 8.50 13.78
CA LYS A 137 -2.98 9.84 13.30
C LYS A 137 -3.65 9.81 11.92
N ILE A 138 -4.46 8.80 11.63
CA ILE A 138 -5.16 8.62 10.35
C ILE A 138 -6.51 9.32 10.39
N ASN A 139 -6.87 10.04 9.31
CA ASN A 139 -8.24 10.39 9.01
C ASN A 139 -8.94 9.14 8.44
N SER A 140 -9.83 8.52 9.23
CA SER A 140 -10.50 7.26 8.88
C SER A 140 -11.37 7.34 7.62
N ASP A 141 -11.77 8.55 7.22
CA ASP A 141 -12.59 8.77 6.02
C ASP A 141 -11.75 8.98 4.74
N GLU A 142 -10.43 9.10 4.89
CA GLU A 142 -9.48 9.36 3.82
C GLU A 142 -8.43 8.25 3.73
N ILE A 143 -8.88 7.00 3.58
CA ILE A 143 -8.01 5.87 3.33
C ILE A 143 -8.04 5.55 1.84
N PHE A 144 -6.87 5.53 1.22
CA PHE A 144 -6.62 5.20 -0.17
C PHE A 144 -5.95 3.83 -0.27
N ILE A 145 -6.18 3.13 -1.38
CA ILE A 145 -5.43 1.93 -1.70
C ILE A 145 -4.63 2.14 -2.97
N MET A 146 -3.39 1.71 -2.98
CA MET A 146 -2.46 1.88 -4.09
C MET A 146 -1.73 0.56 -4.33
N GLY A 147 -1.48 0.21 -5.58
CA GLY A 147 -0.71 -1.00 -5.90
C GLY A 147 -0.04 -0.93 -7.26
N ASP A 148 0.93 -1.80 -7.47
CA ASP A 148 1.64 -1.95 -8.75
C ASP A 148 1.59 -3.40 -9.24
N SER A 149 1.52 -3.63 -10.57
CA SER A 149 1.53 -4.97 -11.18
C SER A 149 0.46 -5.90 -10.54
N SER A 150 0.81 -7.07 -10.05
CA SER A 150 -0.07 -7.96 -9.29
C SER A 150 -0.68 -7.30 -8.05
N GLY A 151 0.02 -6.35 -7.43
CA GLY A 151 -0.50 -5.53 -6.34
C GLY A 151 -1.54 -4.51 -6.81
N GLY A 152 -1.43 -4.00 -8.03
CA GLY A 152 -2.43 -3.17 -8.69
C GLY A 152 -3.75 -3.92 -8.86
N ASN A 153 -3.70 -5.15 -9.42
CA ASN A 153 -4.86 -6.05 -9.47
C ASN A 153 -5.50 -6.25 -8.10
N THR A 154 -4.68 -6.59 -7.09
CA THR A 154 -5.16 -6.86 -5.73
C THR A 154 -5.79 -5.61 -5.09
N ALA A 155 -5.16 -4.43 -5.25
CA ALA A 155 -5.66 -3.16 -4.75
C ALA A 155 -6.98 -2.77 -5.44
N PHE A 156 -7.05 -2.95 -6.76
CA PHE A 156 -8.25 -2.68 -7.53
C PHE A 156 -9.42 -3.55 -7.05
N LEU A 157 -9.22 -4.87 -7.01
CA LEU A 157 -10.24 -5.82 -6.54
C LEU A 157 -10.69 -5.50 -5.11
N ALA A 158 -9.77 -5.22 -4.19
CA ALA A 158 -10.11 -4.87 -2.82
C ALA A 158 -10.99 -3.61 -2.74
N GLY A 159 -10.70 -2.59 -3.56
CA GLY A 159 -11.45 -1.35 -3.58
C GLY A 159 -12.84 -1.47 -4.20
N VAL A 160 -12.95 -2.14 -5.36
CA VAL A 160 -14.25 -2.25 -6.08
C VAL A 160 -15.18 -3.28 -5.48
N THR A 161 -14.68 -4.23 -4.70
CA THR A 161 -15.50 -5.26 -4.02
C THR A 161 -15.66 -4.99 -2.52
N ALA A 162 -15.43 -3.78 -2.06
CA ALA A 162 -15.45 -3.44 -0.64
C ALA A 162 -16.77 -3.76 0.06
N ASP A 163 -17.90 -3.64 -0.66
CA ASP A 163 -19.24 -3.89 -0.14
C ASP A 163 -19.79 -5.31 -0.47
N GLN A 164 -18.94 -6.18 -1.04
CA GLN A 164 -19.34 -7.54 -1.41
C GLN A 164 -18.79 -8.53 -0.40
N ASP A 165 -19.61 -9.50 0.00
CA ASP A 165 -19.18 -10.62 0.86
C ASP A 165 -18.13 -11.49 0.17
N LEU A 166 -18.15 -11.50 -1.16
CA LEU A 166 -17.13 -12.15 -1.96
C LEU A 166 -15.76 -11.52 -1.67
N MET A 167 -14.76 -12.34 -1.43
CA MET A 167 -13.40 -11.91 -1.08
C MET A 167 -13.32 -11.15 0.26
N ASP A 168 -14.27 -11.33 1.16
CA ASP A 168 -14.23 -10.72 2.47
C ASP A 168 -13.74 -11.68 3.56
N THR A 169 -13.47 -11.15 4.74
CA THR A 169 -13.13 -11.87 5.94
C THR A 169 -13.83 -11.25 7.14
N ASP A 170 -13.98 -12.02 8.23
CA ASP A 170 -14.54 -11.56 9.50
C ASP A 170 -13.56 -10.71 10.32
N VAL A 171 -12.27 -10.69 9.94
CA VAL A 171 -11.24 -9.94 10.68
C VAL A 171 -11.51 -8.45 10.58
N TYR A 172 -11.73 -7.82 11.76
CA TYR A 172 -12.16 -6.43 11.90
C TYR A 172 -13.45 -6.12 11.13
N GLY A 173 -14.38 -7.09 11.06
CA GLY A 173 -15.63 -6.98 10.31
C GLY A 173 -16.52 -5.81 10.72
N GLU A 174 -16.36 -5.30 11.95
CA GLU A 174 -17.03 -4.10 12.45
C GLU A 174 -16.58 -2.79 11.78
N TYR A 175 -15.43 -2.80 11.07
CA TYR A 175 -14.89 -1.65 10.33
C TYR A 175 -15.10 -1.83 8.82
N SER A 176 -15.46 -0.75 8.14
CA SER A 176 -15.58 -0.74 6.68
C SER A 176 -14.20 -0.93 5.99
N CYS A 177 -14.18 -1.67 4.88
CA CYS A 177 -13.01 -1.73 4.00
C CYS A 177 -13.12 -0.82 2.77
N LYS A 178 -14.11 0.10 2.73
CA LYS A 178 -14.23 1.11 1.67
C LYS A 178 -13.01 2.01 1.64
N VAL A 179 -12.62 2.39 0.43
CA VAL A 179 -11.52 3.31 0.20
C VAL A 179 -11.99 4.58 -0.51
N LYS A 180 -11.29 5.68 -0.29
CA LYS A 180 -11.60 6.98 -0.90
C LYS A 180 -11.31 7.00 -2.40
N ALA A 181 -10.23 6.35 -2.81
CA ALA A 181 -9.84 6.15 -4.21
C ALA A 181 -8.84 4.99 -4.33
N ILE A 182 -8.67 4.51 -5.55
CA ILE A 182 -7.72 3.47 -5.94
C ILE A 182 -6.65 4.11 -6.83
N VAL A 183 -5.38 3.78 -6.60
CA VAL A 183 -4.28 4.10 -7.51
C VAL A 183 -3.67 2.80 -8.00
N ASP A 184 -3.73 2.57 -9.29
CA ASP A 184 -3.24 1.36 -9.94
C ASP A 184 -2.12 1.69 -10.93
N PHE A 185 -0.92 1.21 -10.62
CA PHE A 185 0.23 1.29 -11.50
C PHE A 185 0.36 -0.03 -12.28
N TYR A 186 0.06 0.01 -13.57
CA TYR A 186 0.24 -1.13 -14.50
C TYR A 186 -0.28 -2.46 -13.94
N GLY A 187 -1.46 -2.45 -13.29
CA GLY A 187 -2.08 -3.65 -12.73
C GLY A 187 -2.59 -4.61 -13.80
N VAL A 188 -2.59 -5.90 -13.47
CA VAL A 188 -3.14 -6.94 -14.33
C VAL A 188 -4.66 -6.91 -14.22
N SER A 189 -5.35 -6.24 -15.14
CA SER A 189 -6.81 -6.07 -15.10
C SER A 189 -7.59 -7.27 -15.63
N CYS A 190 -6.97 -8.04 -16.55
CA CYS A 190 -7.59 -9.22 -17.19
C CYS A 190 -6.59 -10.35 -17.31
N VAL A 191 -6.97 -11.53 -16.86
CA VAL A 191 -6.20 -12.78 -16.99
C VAL A 191 -6.88 -13.80 -17.91
N GLN A 192 -8.10 -13.49 -18.41
CA GLN A 192 -8.91 -14.42 -19.19
C GLN A 192 -8.67 -14.40 -20.70
N ILE A 193 -8.16 -13.28 -21.23
CA ILE A 193 -8.04 -13.03 -22.67
C ILE A 193 -6.57 -12.90 -23.03
N LYS A 194 -6.08 -13.85 -23.81
CA LYS A 194 -4.65 -13.90 -24.21
C LYS A 194 -4.35 -12.99 -25.41
N GLU A 195 -5.23 -13.02 -26.41
CA GLU A 195 -4.99 -12.40 -27.72
C GLU A 195 -4.97 -10.88 -27.68
N ASP A 196 -5.70 -10.30 -26.72
CA ASP A 196 -5.87 -8.86 -26.58
C ASP A 196 -4.75 -8.18 -25.75
N PHE A 197 -3.95 -8.97 -25.06
CA PHE A 197 -2.92 -8.47 -24.11
C PHE A 197 -1.57 -9.14 -24.39
N PRO A 198 -0.84 -8.67 -25.41
CA PRO A 198 0.46 -9.22 -25.72
C PRO A 198 1.42 -9.06 -24.55
N THR A 199 2.17 -10.11 -24.24
CA THR A 199 3.12 -10.14 -23.12
C THR A 199 4.29 -11.05 -23.44
N THR A 200 5.45 -10.74 -22.89
CA THR A 200 6.63 -11.61 -22.93
C THR A 200 6.58 -12.72 -21.87
N LEU A 201 5.60 -12.66 -20.96
CA LEU A 201 5.41 -13.65 -19.91
C LEU A 201 4.48 -14.78 -20.37
N ASN A 202 4.74 -15.98 -19.85
CA ASN A 202 3.80 -17.09 -19.96
C ASN A 202 2.72 -16.97 -18.87
N GLN A 203 1.64 -16.26 -19.15
CA GLN A 203 0.58 -15.96 -18.17
C GLN A 203 -0.47 -17.07 -18.03
N GLY A 204 -0.55 -17.98 -18.98
CA GLY A 204 -1.63 -18.98 -19.03
C GLY A 204 -1.36 -20.26 -18.25
N GLU A 205 -0.10 -20.64 -18.12
CA GLU A 205 0.30 -21.94 -17.62
C GLU A 205 0.12 -22.12 -16.10
N PRO A 206 0.00 -23.35 -15.60
CA PRO A 206 -0.19 -23.63 -14.19
C PRO A 206 0.89 -23.06 -13.25
N ASP A 207 2.13 -22.94 -13.73
CA ASP A 207 3.28 -22.42 -12.99
C ASP A 207 3.51 -20.90 -13.20
N SER A 208 2.69 -20.27 -14.05
CA SER A 208 2.65 -18.82 -14.21
C SER A 208 2.18 -18.13 -12.91
N PRO A 209 2.46 -16.82 -12.73
CA PRO A 209 1.94 -16.08 -11.59
C PRO A 209 0.42 -16.19 -11.44
N GLU A 210 -0.31 -16.06 -12.54
CA GLU A 210 -1.76 -16.12 -12.61
C GLU A 210 -2.26 -17.55 -12.36
N GLY A 211 -1.60 -18.56 -12.95
CA GLY A 211 -1.92 -19.96 -12.72
C GLY A 211 -1.72 -20.36 -11.25
N MET A 212 -0.61 -19.97 -10.64
CA MET A 212 -0.33 -20.22 -9.22
C MET A 212 -1.35 -19.52 -8.31
N LEU A 213 -1.79 -18.31 -8.68
CA LEU A 213 -2.80 -17.58 -7.91
C LEU A 213 -4.14 -18.33 -7.86
N ILE A 214 -4.51 -19.04 -8.92
CA ILE A 214 -5.74 -19.85 -8.98
C ILE A 214 -5.52 -21.33 -8.64
N GLY A 215 -4.42 -21.66 -7.99
CA GLY A 215 -4.15 -22.98 -7.44
C GLY A 215 -3.39 -23.94 -8.34
N GLY A 216 -2.48 -23.43 -9.16
CA GLY A 216 -1.65 -24.23 -10.07
C GLY A 216 -2.43 -24.77 -11.27
N LYS A 217 -3.31 -23.94 -11.85
CA LYS A 217 -4.19 -24.30 -12.97
C LYS A 217 -3.92 -23.40 -14.17
N ASN A 218 -4.16 -23.94 -15.39
CA ASN A 218 -4.14 -23.10 -16.58
C ASN A 218 -5.34 -22.14 -16.53
N VAL A 219 -5.09 -20.82 -16.68
CA VAL A 219 -6.11 -19.79 -16.52
C VAL A 219 -7.17 -19.81 -17.63
N TYR A 220 -6.82 -20.31 -18.82
CA TYR A 220 -7.72 -20.39 -19.95
C TYR A 220 -8.64 -21.61 -19.88
N ASP A 221 -8.19 -22.69 -19.25
CA ASP A 221 -8.98 -23.90 -19.03
C ASP A 221 -9.94 -23.76 -17.82
N HIS A 222 -9.74 -22.73 -17.00
CA HIS A 222 -10.54 -22.48 -15.79
C HIS A 222 -11.13 -21.06 -15.77
N PRO A 223 -12.02 -20.71 -16.73
CA PRO A 223 -12.58 -19.35 -16.85
C PRO A 223 -13.40 -18.93 -15.61
N GLU A 224 -13.95 -19.87 -14.86
CA GLU A 224 -14.68 -19.62 -13.62
C GLU A 224 -13.76 -19.08 -12.52
N LEU A 225 -12.50 -19.53 -12.46
CA LEU A 225 -11.51 -19.07 -11.49
C LEU A 225 -10.79 -17.81 -11.98
N SER A 226 -10.32 -17.80 -13.22
CA SER A 226 -9.64 -16.64 -13.81
C SER A 226 -10.58 -15.44 -13.95
N GLY A 227 -11.88 -15.69 -14.11
CA GLY A 227 -12.90 -14.65 -14.08
C GLY A 227 -13.02 -13.92 -12.75
N LEU A 228 -12.79 -14.60 -11.63
CA LEU A 228 -12.81 -14.00 -10.31
C LEU A 228 -11.61 -13.05 -10.09
N VAL A 229 -10.47 -13.32 -10.72
CA VAL A 229 -9.25 -12.49 -10.63
C VAL A 229 -9.29 -11.31 -11.61
N THR A 230 -10.13 -11.40 -12.65
CA THR A 230 -10.24 -10.38 -13.70
C THR A 230 -10.98 -9.15 -13.20
N CYS A 231 -10.28 -8.04 -13.03
CA CYS A 231 -10.80 -6.76 -12.53
C CYS A 231 -11.96 -6.22 -13.37
N MET A 232 -11.86 -6.36 -14.69
CA MET A 232 -12.87 -5.90 -15.65
C MET A 232 -14.27 -6.47 -15.38
N ASN A 233 -14.38 -7.65 -14.78
CA ASN A 233 -15.66 -8.29 -14.46
C ASN A 233 -16.43 -7.56 -13.34
N TYR A 234 -15.77 -6.69 -12.60
CA TYR A 234 -16.34 -5.91 -11.49
C TYR A 234 -16.65 -4.46 -11.88
N VAL A 235 -16.18 -4.00 -13.04
CA VAL A 235 -16.50 -2.68 -13.58
C VAL A 235 -17.88 -2.72 -14.25
N LYS A 236 -18.90 -2.17 -13.59
CA LYS A 236 -20.28 -2.17 -14.07
C LYS A 236 -20.83 -0.76 -14.04
N LYS A 237 -21.61 -0.40 -15.07
CA LYS A 237 -22.19 0.95 -15.25
C LYS A 237 -23.03 1.41 -14.05
N ASP A 238 -23.70 0.50 -13.38
CA ASP A 238 -24.66 0.81 -12.32
C ASP A 238 -24.08 0.55 -10.91
N VAL A 239 -22.78 0.27 -10.81
CA VAL A 239 -22.08 0.07 -9.53
C VAL A 239 -21.26 1.32 -9.21
N LEU A 240 -21.57 1.97 -8.10
CA LEU A 240 -20.78 3.08 -7.61
C LEU A 240 -19.39 2.57 -7.17
N MET A 241 -18.38 2.91 -7.95
CA MET A 241 -16.99 2.60 -7.64
C MET A 241 -16.27 3.82 -7.06
N PRO A 242 -15.25 3.63 -6.22
CA PRO A 242 -14.37 4.72 -5.84
C PRO A 242 -13.65 5.28 -7.09
N PRO A 243 -13.23 6.55 -7.10
CA PRO A 243 -12.38 7.08 -8.15
C PRO A 243 -11.13 6.21 -8.34
N VAL A 244 -10.71 6.03 -9.59
CA VAL A 244 -9.53 5.22 -9.95
C VAL A 244 -8.57 6.07 -10.75
N LEU A 245 -7.29 6.08 -10.33
CA LEU A 245 -6.17 6.59 -11.12
C LEU A 245 -5.39 5.41 -11.68
N LEU A 246 -5.38 5.27 -13.01
CA LEU A 246 -4.57 4.29 -13.73
C LEU A 246 -3.32 4.95 -14.31
N MET A 247 -2.16 4.34 -14.10
CA MET A 247 -0.89 4.81 -14.65
C MET A 247 -0.13 3.62 -15.26
N HIS A 248 0.25 3.75 -16.55
CA HIS A 248 0.90 2.66 -17.28
C HIS A 248 1.96 3.19 -18.24
N GLY A 249 3.06 2.49 -18.35
CA GLY A 249 4.10 2.77 -19.33
C GLY A 249 3.71 2.20 -20.70
N LEU A 250 3.75 3.02 -21.76
CA LEU A 250 3.34 2.59 -23.10
C LEU A 250 4.28 1.54 -23.74
N ALA A 251 5.46 1.33 -23.18
CA ALA A 251 6.44 0.33 -23.64
C ALA A 251 6.57 -0.84 -22.65
N ASP A 252 5.55 -1.09 -21.83
CA ASP A 252 5.53 -2.24 -20.91
C ASP A 252 5.29 -3.53 -21.70
N ASP A 253 6.27 -4.41 -21.70
CA ASP A 253 6.24 -5.70 -22.39
C ASP A 253 5.92 -6.89 -21.45
N LEU A 254 5.75 -6.61 -20.16
CA LEU A 254 5.36 -7.61 -19.15
C LEU A 254 3.85 -7.58 -18.91
N VAL A 255 3.32 -6.39 -18.62
CA VAL A 255 1.88 -6.15 -18.52
C VAL A 255 1.48 -5.18 -19.61
N ALA A 256 0.77 -5.68 -20.62
CA ALA A 256 0.43 -4.87 -21.78
C ALA A 256 -0.35 -3.59 -21.39
N PRO A 257 -0.03 -2.39 -21.95
CA PRO A 257 -0.73 -1.15 -21.64
C PRO A 257 -2.25 -1.20 -21.88
N GLU A 258 -2.70 -2.06 -22.79
CA GLU A 258 -4.11 -2.35 -23.07
C GLU A 258 -4.87 -2.82 -21.83
N GLN A 259 -4.19 -3.42 -20.85
CA GLN A 259 -4.75 -3.78 -19.55
C GLN A 259 -5.34 -2.56 -18.80
N SER A 260 -4.77 -1.37 -19.01
CA SER A 260 -5.25 -0.13 -18.38
C SER A 260 -6.17 0.72 -19.28
N ILE A 261 -6.28 0.40 -20.57
CA ILE A 261 -7.07 1.18 -21.54
C ILE A 261 -8.52 0.67 -21.63
N ARG A 262 -8.74 -0.60 -21.40
CA ARG A 262 -10.05 -1.26 -21.43
C ARG A 262 -10.80 -1.14 -20.12
#